data_a993506ce67bb93a528bb071c3733043
#
_entry.id   a993506ce67bb93a528bb071c3733043
#
_cell.length_a   1.000
_cell.length_b   1.000
_cell.length_c   1.000
_cell.angle_alpha   90.00
_cell.angle_beta   90.00
_cell.angle_gamma   90.00
#
_symmetry.space_group_name_H-M   'P 1'
#
loop_
_entity.id
_entity.type
_entity.pdbx_description
1 polymer ?
#
loop_
_entity_poly.entity_id
_entity_poly.type
_entity_poly.pdbx_seq_one_letter_code
_entity_poly.pdbx_strand_id
1 'polypeptide(L)'
;MHTLAYLLPDYQNQRAEPCFEATRRYVDDDVESMTLSLSLQLIAILTTITRKIRQNSEVWISKLERANSSGTPYLLVDGAKMKRNIRKMADVAEGSGVALRPHVKTHKIPGIAREQVGAGAAGVTVAKVSEAEVMADGGIEDIFIAYPLVTEVKIRQAMRLGERVRLVVGVDSIEGARRLSEVAEGHTLEVRLEVDTGLRRTGIPLDEAVGLAGEIKAMSNLDLTGIYTYRGAVLGGSKTLELEKAGLEEGQLMVSLVDMLRERGIRVEDVSVGSTPTAEYVAKVEGVTEIRPGTYVFYDRMQARLGACSLDECAAVVVCTVVSRPTRDLAVIDGGSKTFATDVGPGAEPLNLEGYGHIVGYPDAVLERLTEEHGMLSVDEDCDLQVGDTVQVIPNHICSTVNLHDAVYLVGEDGVVEETLVAARGKVR
;
A
#
# COMPACT_ATOMS: atom_id res chain seq x y z
N MET A 1 2.45 39.21 -8.36
CA MET A 1 2.33 40.53 -8.97
C MET A 1 3.02 41.58 -8.08
N HIS A 2 4.33 41.58 -8.03
CA HIS A 2 5.18 42.68 -7.56
C HIS A 2 6.53 42.47 -8.22
N THR A 3 6.80 43.23 -9.23
CA THR A 3 8.11 43.69 -9.68
C THR A 3 8.00 44.13 -11.15
N LEU A 4 7.69 45.42 -11.35
CA LEU A 4 8.00 46.18 -12.55
C LEU A 4 7.43 47.61 -12.35
N ALA A 5 8.12 48.35 -11.52
CA ALA A 5 7.97 49.80 -11.43
C ALA A 5 9.36 50.35 -11.03
N TYR A 6 10.20 50.62 -12.00
CA TYR A 6 11.30 51.58 -11.95
C TYR A 6 11.88 51.62 -13.35
N LEU A 7 11.64 52.74 -14.03
CA LEU A 7 12.33 53.41 -15.11
C LEU A 7 11.36 53.99 -16.13
N LEU A 8 10.97 55.22 -15.93
CA LEU A 8 10.88 56.24 -17.00
C LEU A 8 10.69 57.63 -16.37
N PRO A 9 11.39 58.66 -16.84
CA PRO A 9 11.33 60.00 -16.29
C PRO A 9 10.17 60.82 -16.80
N ASP A 10 9.85 61.85 -16.05
CA ASP A 10 8.88 62.93 -16.28
C ASP A 10 8.68 63.38 -17.73
N TYR A 11 7.42 63.31 -18.18
CA TYR A 11 6.88 64.24 -19.17
C TYR A 11 5.51 64.69 -18.75
N GLN A 12 5.39 65.96 -18.45
CA GLN A 12 4.17 66.65 -18.10
C GLN A 12 3.24 66.86 -19.29
N ASN A 13 1.94 66.64 -19.04
CA ASN A 13 0.78 67.25 -19.67
C ASN A 13 0.49 67.04 -21.16
N GLN A 14 -0.55 66.29 -21.47
CA GLN A 14 -1.81 66.78 -22.07
C GLN A 14 -2.65 65.59 -22.62
N ARG A 15 -3.90 65.50 -22.09
CA ARG A 15 -5.10 64.94 -22.76
C ARG A 15 -4.96 63.59 -23.49
N ALA A 16 -5.13 62.47 -22.81
CA ALA A 16 -5.43 61.18 -23.41
C ALA A 16 -6.17 60.22 -22.40
N GLU A 17 -7.17 60.71 -21.68
CA GLU A 17 -7.96 59.87 -20.77
C GLU A 17 -9.03 58.95 -21.40
N PRO A 18 -9.60 59.15 -22.61
CA PRO A 18 -10.59 58.22 -23.10
C PRO A 18 -10.06 56.95 -23.77
N CYS A 19 -8.76 56.93 -24.19
CA CYS A 19 -8.24 55.78 -24.95
C CYS A 19 -7.66 54.70 -24.06
N PHE A 20 -7.20 55.05 -22.86
CA PHE A 20 -6.58 54.10 -21.92
C PHE A 20 -7.60 53.26 -21.15
N GLU A 21 -8.77 53.82 -20.84
CA GLU A 21 -9.87 53.06 -20.22
C GLU A 21 -10.55 52.08 -21.18
N ALA A 22 -10.68 52.45 -22.47
CA ALA A 22 -11.21 51.54 -23.48
C ALA A 22 -10.27 50.38 -23.78
N THR A 23 -8.94 50.63 -23.79
CA THR A 23 -7.95 49.57 -24.02
C THR A 23 -7.81 48.64 -22.79
N ARG A 24 -7.98 49.17 -21.56
CA ARG A 24 -7.94 48.36 -20.35
C ARG A 24 -9.19 47.44 -20.22
N ARG A 25 -10.37 47.94 -20.56
CA ARG A 25 -11.61 47.11 -20.62
C ARG A 25 -11.50 46.04 -21.71
N TYR A 26 -10.95 46.38 -22.89
CA TYR A 26 -10.81 45.39 -23.98
C TYR A 26 -9.82 44.28 -23.67
N VAL A 27 -8.71 44.59 -22.96
CA VAL A 27 -7.70 43.59 -22.49
C VAL A 27 -8.25 42.77 -21.34
N ASP A 28 -8.99 43.37 -20.41
CA ASP A 28 -9.58 42.63 -19.26
C ASP A 28 -10.72 41.71 -19.73
N ASP A 29 -11.57 42.14 -20.65
CA ASP A 29 -12.65 41.32 -21.25
C ASP A 29 -12.11 40.16 -22.10
N ASP A 30 -10.98 40.35 -22.83
CA ASP A 30 -10.34 39.28 -23.60
C ASP A 30 -9.63 38.27 -22.67
N VAL A 31 -9.02 38.71 -21.59
CA VAL A 31 -8.35 37.81 -20.61
C VAL A 31 -9.41 37.04 -19.79
N GLU A 32 -10.52 37.64 -19.40
CA GLU A 32 -11.62 36.93 -18.76
C GLU A 32 -12.28 35.94 -19.72
N SER A 33 -12.51 36.33 -20.97
CA SER A 33 -13.06 35.43 -22.00
C SER A 33 -12.11 34.25 -22.31
N MET A 34 -10.81 34.47 -22.40
CA MET A 34 -9.82 33.41 -22.58
C MET A 34 -9.71 32.50 -21.36
N THR A 35 -9.74 33.02 -20.14
CA THR A 35 -9.74 32.21 -18.91
C THR A 35 -11.02 31.41 -18.77
N LEU A 36 -12.19 31.94 -19.11
CA LEU A 36 -13.45 31.21 -19.10
C LEU A 36 -13.45 30.11 -20.17
N SER A 37 -12.93 30.39 -21.37
CA SER A 37 -12.82 29.41 -22.46
C SER A 37 -11.87 28.27 -22.13
N LEU A 38 -10.72 28.55 -21.52
CA LEU A 38 -9.76 27.56 -21.06
C LEU A 38 -10.33 26.70 -19.91
N SER A 39 -11.06 27.31 -18.98
CA SER A 39 -11.73 26.61 -17.89
C SER A 39 -12.82 25.66 -18.39
N LEU A 40 -13.64 26.10 -19.35
CA LEU A 40 -14.68 25.27 -20.00
C LEU A 40 -14.06 24.13 -20.81
N GLN A 41 -12.94 24.37 -21.51
CA GLN A 41 -12.21 23.32 -22.22
C GLN A 41 -11.61 22.29 -21.26
N LEU A 42 -11.02 22.72 -20.15
CA LEU A 42 -10.50 21.82 -19.12
C LEU A 42 -11.60 20.98 -18.47
N ILE A 43 -12.75 21.58 -18.16
CA ILE A 43 -13.94 20.88 -17.64
C ILE A 43 -14.45 19.86 -18.66
N ALA A 44 -14.53 20.21 -19.94
CA ALA A 44 -14.95 19.30 -21.00
C ALA A 44 -13.97 18.13 -21.21
N ILE A 45 -12.66 18.40 -21.10
CA ILE A 45 -11.61 17.37 -21.17
C ILE A 45 -11.70 16.44 -19.94
N LEU A 46 -11.82 16.98 -18.74
CA LEU A 46 -11.98 16.22 -17.50
C LEU A 46 -13.25 15.37 -17.54
N THR A 47 -14.38 15.95 -17.97
CA THR A 47 -15.65 15.23 -18.13
C THR A 47 -15.52 14.10 -19.16
N THR A 48 -14.81 14.33 -20.26
CA THR A 48 -14.57 13.32 -21.29
C THR A 48 -13.67 12.20 -20.81
N ILE A 49 -12.64 12.52 -20.05
CA ILE A 49 -11.73 11.54 -19.43
C ILE A 49 -12.49 10.71 -18.40
N THR A 50 -13.26 11.35 -17.52
CA THR A 50 -14.08 10.67 -16.51
C THR A 50 -15.10 9.74 -17.16
N ARG A 51 -15.75 10.20 -18.23
CA ARG A 51 -16.71 9.39 -19.00
C ARG A 51 -16.04 8.20 -19.72
N LYS A 52 -14.81 8.36 -20.21
CA LYS A 52 -14.05 7.28 -20.84
C LYS A 52 -13.56 6.25 -19.82
N ILE A 53 -13.14 6.68 -18.63
CA ILE A 53 -12.78 5.81 -17.52
C ILE A 53 -14.02 5.01 -17.09
N ARG A 54 -15.16 5.66 -16.91
CA ARG A 54 -16.44 5.01 -16.60
C ARG A 54 -16.87 4.00 -17.68
N GLN A 55 -16.82 4.35 -18.97
CA GLN A 55 -17.17 3.44 -20.07
C GLN A 55 -16.26 2.21 -20.15
N ASN A 56 -14.96 2.37 -19.92
CA ASN A 56 -14.05 1.22 -19.88
C ASN A 56 -14.36 0.29 -18.69
N SER A 57 -14.66 0.85 -17.51
CA SER A 57 -15.03 0.06 -16.34
C SER A 57 -16.38 -0.65 -16.53
N GLU A 58 -17.37 -0.02 -17.16
CA GLU A 58 -18.67 -0.63 -17.46
C GLU A 58 -18.56 -1.83 -18.41
N VAL A 59 -17.65 -1.79 -19.39
CA VAL A 59 -17.39 -2.92 -20.29
C VAL A 59 -16.85 -4.14 -19.53
N TRP A 60 -15.98 -3.92 -18.55
CA TRP A 60 -15.43 -5.00 -17.72
C TRP A 60 -16.48 -5.56 -16.76
N ILE A 61 -17.28 -4.69 -16.12
CA ILE A 61 -18.37 -5.09 -15.23
C ILE A 61 -19.40 -5.93 -16.00
N SER A 62 -19.81 -5.51 -17.20
CA SER A 62 -20.78 -6.27 -17.99
C SER A 62 -20.28 -7.64 -18.47
N LYS A 63 -18.97 -7.82 -18.62
CA LYS A 63 -18.36 -9.13 -18.90
C LYS A 63 -18.33 -10.00 -17.65
N LEU A 64 -18.03 -9.39 -16.50
CA LEU A 64 -18.03 -10.05 -15.17
C LEU A 64 -19.43 -10.45 -14.75
N GLU A 65 -20.43 -9.61 -14.91
CA GLU A 65 -21.84 -9.93 -14.61
C GLU A 65 -22.35 -11.13 -15.41
N ARG A 66 -21.82 -11.32 -16.63
CA ARG A 66 -22.09 -12.51 -17.44
C ARG A 66 -21.32 -13.75 -17.00
N ALA A 67 -20.16 -13.58 -16.36
CA ALA A 67 -19.28 -14.67 -15.88
C ALA A 67 -19.52 -14.98 -14.40
N ASN A 68 -19.93 -14.00 -13.60
CA ASN A 68 -20.15 -14.14 -12.15
C ASN A 68 -21.62 -14.42 -11.86
N SER A 69 -21.95 -15.69 -11.65
CA SER A 69 -23.29 -16.12 -11.23
C SER A 69 -23.63 -15.76 -9.77
N SER A 70 -22.66 -15.24 -9.00
CA SER A 70 -22.81 -14.98 -7.55
C SER A 70 -23.25 -13.56 -7.22
N GLY A 71 -23.17 -12.60 -8.17
CA GLY A 71 -23.52 -11.19 -7.94
C GLY A 71 -22.49 -10.42 -7.10
N THR A 72 -22.83 -9.17 -6.73
CA THR A 72 -22.04 -8.31 -5.83
C THR A 72 -22.31 -8.64 -4.36
N PRO A 73 -21.45 -8.23 -3.42
CA PRO A 73 -20.18 -7.54 -3.64
C PRO A 73 -19.04 -8.51 -3.98
N TYR A 74 -18.05 -8.04 -4.75
CA TYR A 74 -16.84 -8.81 -5.05
C TYR A 74 -15.61 -7.91 -5.23
N LEU A 75 -14.42 -8.52 -5.07
CA LEU A 75 -13.14 -7.81 -5.25
C LEU A 75 -12.63 -8.02 -6.67
N LEU A 76 -12.47 -6.90 -7.40
CA LEU A 76 -11.96 -6.85 -8.77
C LEU A 76 -10.53 -6.34 -8.78
N VAL A 77 -9.63 -7.03 -9.51
CA VAL A 77 -8.22 -6.63 -9.67
C VAL A 77 -7.93 -6.39 -11.15
N ASP A 78 -7.49 -5.19 -11.48
CA ASP A 78 -6.91 -4.87 -12.79
C ASP A 78 -5.48 -5.45 -12.87
N GLY A 79 -5.33 -6.55 -13.57
CA GLY A 79 -4.06 -7.27 -13.71
C GLY A 79 -2.99 -6.46 -14.43
N ALA A 80 -3.35 -5.57 -15.35
CA ALA A 80 -2.39 -4.69 -16.01
C ALA A 80 -1.82 -3.64 -15.04
N LYS A 81 -2.67 -3.03 -14.20
CA LYS A 81 -2.21 -2.12 -13.15
C LYS A 81 -1.35 -2.85 -12.11
N MET A 82 -1.79 -4.03 -11.66
CA MET A 82 -1.04 -4.86 -10.72
C MET A 82 0.36 -5.19 -11.25
N LYS A 83 0.49 -5.64 -12.49
CA LYS A 83 1.78 -5.94 -13.11
C LYS A 83 2.68 -4.71 -13.24
N ARG A 84 2.11 -3.55 -13.60
CA ARG A 84 2.88 -2.29 -13.61
C ARG A 84 3.41 -1.94 -12.22
N ASN A 85 2.59 -2.07 -11.19
CA ASN A 85 3.00 -1.82 -9.81
C ASN A 85 4.12 -2.77 -9.36
N ILE A 86 4.00 -4.07 -9.70
CA ILE A 86 5.04 -5.08 -9.41
C ILE A 86 6.36 -4.67 -10.07
N ARG A 87 6.34 -4.33 -11.36
CA ARG A 87 7.55 -3.92 -12.10
C ARG A 87 8.15 -2.64 -11.55
N LYS A 88 7.34 -1.61 -11.31
CA LYS A 88 7.78 -0.32 -10.73
C LYS A 88 8.58 -0.54 -9.44
N MET A 89 8.11 -1.39 -8.54
CA MET A 89 8.80 -1.65 -7.28
C MET A 89 10.06 -2.51 -7.47
N ALA A 90 10.06 -3.44 -8.40
CA ALA A 90 11.25 -4.20 -8.77
C ALA A 90 12.33 -3.26 -9.34
N ASP A 91 11.96 -2.33 -10.23
CA ASP A 91 12.86 -1.33 -10.81
C ASP A 91 13.45 -0.40 -9.73
N VAL A 92 12.67 -0.03 -8.71
CA VAL A 92 13.15 0.74 -7.54
C VAL A 92 14.24 -0.02 -6.78
N ALA A 93 14.02 -1.30 -6.51
CA ALA A 93 14.98 -2.13 -5.78
C ALA A 93 16.25 -2.35 -6.60
N GLU A 94 16.13 -2.74 -7.88
CA GLU A 94 17.23 -2.94 -8.80
C GLU A 94 18.06 -1.65 -8.99
N GLY A 95 17.39 -0.53 -9.24
CA GLY A 95 18.05 0.78 -9.43
C GLY A 95 18.76 1.29 -8.18
N SER A 96 18.39 0.82 -7.00
CA SER A 96 19.04 1.13 -5.72
C SER A 96 20.07 0.08 -5.29
N GLY A 97 20.18 -1.06 -6.00
CA GLY A 97 21.09 -2.15 -5.66
C GLY A 97 20.70 -2.92 -4.40
N VAL A 98 19.40 -2.93 -4.03
CA VAL A 98 18.88 -3.66 -2.87
C VAL A 98 17.96 -4.80 -3.29
N ALA A 99 17.84 -5.83 -2.46
CA ALA A 99 16.90 -6.91 -2.69
C ALA A 99 15.45 -6.45 -2.44
N LEU A 100 14.51 -6.93 -3.25
CA LEU A 100 13.08 -6.82 -3.01
C LEU A 100 12.56 -8.12 -2.39
N ARG A 101 11.93 -8.04 -1.21
CA ARG A 101 11.27 -9.19 -0.57
C ARG A 101 9.84 -8.81 -0.16
N PRO A 102 8.90 -8.77 -1.12
CA PRO A 102 7.56 -8.23 -0.90
C PRO A 102 6.81 -8.94 0.22
N HIS A 103 6.03 -8.19 0.99
CA HIS A 103 5.16 -8.75 2.01
C HIS A 103 3.83 -9.20 1.41
N VAL A 104 3.64 -10.51 1.25
CA VAL A 104 2.48 -11.08 0.55
C VAL A 104 1.19 -11.14 1.37
N LYS A 105 1.23 -10.71 2.66
CA LYS A 105 0.01 -10.58 3.49
C LYS A 105 -1.06 -9.70 2.88
N THR A 106 -0.69 -8.83 1.92
CA THR A 106 -1.62 -7.94 1.22
C THR A 106 -2.61 -8.73 0.37
N HIS A 107 -2.11 -9.67 -0.43
CA HIS A 107 -2.95 -10.44 -1.37
C HIS A 107 -3.18 -11.89 -0.93
N LYS A 108 -2.23 -12.52 -0.25
CA LYS A 108 -2.34 -13.93 0.23
C LYS A 108 -2.58 -14.95 -0.89
N ILE A 109 -2.11 -14.66 -2.10
CA ILE A 109 -2.33 -15.43 -3.34
C ILE A 109 -0.98 -15.89 -3.90
N PRO A 110 -0.67 -17.22 -3.91
CA PRO A 110 0.60 -17.73 -4.40
C PRO A 110 0.91 -17.36 -5.86
N GLY A 111 -0.12 -17.27 -6.73
CA GLY A 111 0.03 -16.85 -8.12
C GLY A 111 0.67 -15.46 -8.24
N ILE A 112 0.18 -14.50 -7.47
CA ILE A 112 0.72 -13.12 -7.44
C ILE A 112 2.12 -13.11 -6.82
N ALA A 113 2.37 -13.92 -5.79
CA ALA A 113 3.71 -14.05 -5.20
C ALA A 113 4.73 -14.54 -6.22
N ARG A 114 4.37 -15.53 -7.07
CA ARG A 114 5.23 -15.99 -8.17
C ARG A 114 5.49 -14.89 -9.23
N GLU A 115 4.50 -14.06 -9.53
CA GLU A 115 4.70 -12.90 -10.43
C GLU A 115 5.71 -11.91 -9.84
N GLN A 116 5.66 -11.66 -8.53
CA GLN A 116 6.62 -10.80 -7.84
C GLN A 116 8.04 -11.39 -7.87
N VAL A 117 8.19 -12.71 -7.62
CA VAL A 117 9.48 -13.41 -7.72
C VAL A 117 9.98 -13.40 -9.17
N GLY A 118 9.09 -13.68 -10.15
CA GLY A 118 9.42 -13.59 -11.58
C GLY A 118 9.83 -12.20 -12.05
N ALA A 119 9.41 -11.14 -11.35
CA ALA A 119 9.82 -9.78 -11.61
C ALA A 119 11.14 -9.38 -10.92
N GLY A 120 11.80 -10.30 -10.19
CA GLY A 120 13.11 -10.07 -9.57
C GLY A 120 13.11 -10.00 -8.05
N ALA A 121 12.00 -10.29 -7.36
CA ALA A 121 12.03 -10.39 -5.91
C ALA A 121 12.86 -11.60 -5.46
N ALA A 122 13.71 -11.41 -4.43
CA ALA A 122 14.61 -12.44 -3.90
C ALA A 122 13.87 -13.60 -3.20
N GLY A 123 12.63 -13.37 -2.81
CA GLY A 123 11.73 -14.27 -2.11
C GLY A 123 10.54 -13.47 -1.60
N VAL A 124 9.80 -13.98 -0.62
CA VAL A 124 8.65 -13.26 -0.05
C VAL A 124 8.73 -13.13 1.46
N THR A 125 8.04 -12.14 1.99
CA THR A 125 7.79 -11.97 3.42
C THR A 125 6.35 -12.34 3.74
N VAL A 126 6.14 -13.10 4.81
CA VAL A 126 4.83 -13.48 5.32
C VAL A 126 4.67 -13.06 6.78
N ALA A 127 3.42 -13.01 7.25
CA ALA A 127 3.12 -12.65 8.65
C ALA A 127 3.00 -13.87 9.57
N LYS A 128 2.67 -15.05 9.04
CA LYS A 128 2.33 -16.22 9.85
C LYS A 128 2.86 -17.51 9.23
N VAL A 129 3.09 -18.54 10.08
CA VAL A 129 3.57 -19.85 9.62
C VAL A 129 2.57 -20.50 8.65
N SER A 130 1.28 -20.45 8.97
CA SER A 130 0.24 -21.00 8.10
C SER A 130 0.10 -20.28 6.75
N GLU A 131 0.49 -19.00 6.68
CA GLU A 131 0.61 -18.27 5.41
C GLU A 131 1.84 -18.74 4.63
N ALA A 132 2.97 -18.95 5.34
CA ALA A 132 4.20 -19.48 4.76
C ALA A 132 4.01 -20.86 4.12
N GLU A 133 3.27 -21.76 4.80
CA GLU A 133 2.93 -23.09 4.27
C GLU A 133 2.19 -22.98 2.92
N VAL A 134 1.18 -22.09 2.83
CA VAL A 134 0.43 -21.88 1.57
C VAL A 134 1.31 -21.31 0.46
N MET A 135 2.25 -20.39 0.78
CA MET A 135 3.17 -19.85 -0.21
C MET A 135 4.16 -20.92 -0.70
N ALA A 136 4.69 -21.75 0.20
CA ALA A 136 5.56 -22.87 -0.14
C ALA A 136 4.84 -23.93 -1.00
N ASP A 137 3.61 -24.29 -0.65
CA ASP A 137 2.76 -25.18 -1.45
C ASP A 137 2.48 -24.59 -2.84
N GLY A 138 2.46 -23.26 -2.94
CA GLY A 138 2.34 -22.53 -4.19
C GLY A 138 3.65 -22.34 -4.98
N GLY A 139 4.77 -22.96 -4.54
CA GLY A 139 6.04 -22.94 -5.26
C GLY A 139 6.97 -21.77 -4.92
N ILE A 140 6.80 -21.12 -3.77
CA ILE A 140 7.75 -20.13 -3.27
C ILE A 140 8.83 -20.84 -2.43
N GLU A 141 10.10 -20.64 -2.79
CA GLU A 141 11.25 -21.38 -2.25
C GLU A 141 12.05 -20.59 -1.21
N ASP A 142 11.88 -19.26 -1.11
CA ASP A 142 12.56 -18.39 -0.14
C ASP A 142 11.53 -17.53 0.59
N ILE A 143 11.38 -17.79 1.91
CA ILE A 143 10.31 -17.21 2.72
C ILE A 143 10.88 -16.63 4.01
N PHE A 144 10.57 -15.36 4.29
CA PHE A 144 10.84 -14.73 5.57
C PHE A 144 9.54 -14.57 6.38
N ILE A 145 9.46 -15.20 7.55
CA ILE A 145 8.38 -14.99 8.52
C ILE A 145 8.76 -13.79 9.40
N ALA A 146 8.28 -12.60 9.02
CA ALA A 146 8.53 -11.36 9.78
C ALA A 146 7.58 -11.25 10.97
N TYR A 147 7.69 -12.19 11.90
CA TYR A 147 6.86 -12.31 13.09
C TYR A 147 7.58 -13.17 14.15
N PRO A 148 7.58 -12.79 15.43
CA PRO A 148 8.21 -13.60 16.49
C PRO A 148 7.41 -14.89 16.75
N LEU A 149 8.08 -16.03 16.66
CA LEU A 149 7.50 -17.35 16.94
C LEU A 149 7.93 -17.78 18.36
N VAL A 150 6.94 -17.90 19.27
CA VAL A 150 7.25 -18.19 20.69
C VAL A 150 6.57 -19.47 21.21
N THR A 151 5.65 -20.07 20.43
CA THR A 151 5.00 -21.32 20.84
C THR A 151 5.64 -22.50 20.13
N GLU A 152 5.90 -23.59 20.89
CA GLU A 152 6.55 -24.80 20.36
C GLU A 152 5.85 -25.34 19.11
N VAL A 153 4.51 -25.34 19.09
CA VAL A 153 3.73 -25.83 17.93
C VAL A 153 4.08 -25.06 16.66
N LYS A 154 4.16 -23.72 16.72
CA LYS A 154 4.50 -22.88 15.57
C LYS A 154 5.95 -23.01 15.16
N ILE A 155 6.85 -23.11 16.14
CA ILE A 155 8.28 -23.32 15.88
C ILE A 155 8.47 -24.66 15.16
N ARG A 156 7.88 -25.75 15.65
CA ARG A 156 7.93 -27.07 14.97
C ARG A 156 7.30 -27.05 13.57
N GLN A 157 6.24 -26.26 13.34
CA GLN A 157 5.69 -26.08 12.00
C GLN A 157 6.71 -25.35 11.10
N ALA A 158 7.33 -24.28 11.59
CA ALA A 158 8.35 -23.55 10.84
C ALA A 158 9.56 -24.45 10.54
N MET A 159 10.03 -25.26 11.49
CA MET A 159 11.13 -26.22 11.26
C MET A 159 10.83 -27.21 10.12
N ARG A 160 9.62 -27.82 10.13
CA ARG A 160 9.20 -28.71 9.03
C ARG A 160 9.11 -27.98 7.69
N LEU A 161 8.71 -26.72 7.70
CA LEU A 161 8.67 -25.92 6.49
C LEU A 161 10.09 -25.63 5.97
N GLY A 162 11.04 -25.37 6.87
CA GLY A 162 12.45 -25.17 6.53
C GLY A 162 13.16 -26.38 5.89
N GLU A 163 12.58 -27.59 5.99
CA GLU A 163 13.06 -28.77 5.25
C GLU A 163 12.72 -28.70 3.73
N ARG A 164 11.79 -27.82 3.36
CA ARG A 164 11.25 -27.71 1.98
C ARG A 164 11.65 -26.42 1.27
N VAL A 165 11.88 -25.35 2.03
CA VAL A 165 12.19 -24.01 1.52
C VAL A 165 13.28 -23.36 2.37
N ARG A 166 14.00 -22.41 1.80
CA ARG A 166 14.82 -21.52 2.62
C ARG A 166 13.89 -20.70 3.51
N LEU A 167 14.04 -20.85 4.82
CA LEU A 167 13.20 -20.20 5.80
C LEU A 167 14.01 -19.32 6.75
N VAL A 168 13.63 -18.04 6.82
CA VAL A 168 14.14 -17.09 7.81
C VAL A 168 13.03 -16.73 8.78
N VAL A 169 13.32 -16.58 10.07
CA VAL A 169 12.34 -16.28 11.12
C VAL A 169 12.72 -15.03 11.88
N GLY A 170 11.74 -14.16 12.17
CA GLY A 170 11.90 -12.98 13.01
C GLY A 170 12.01 -13.35 14.48
N VAL A 171 12.89 -12.66 15.22
CA VAL A 171 13.07 -12.79 16.66
C VAL A 171 13.26 -11.41 17.28
N ASP A 172 12.67 -11.15 18.45
CA ASP A 172 12.68 -9.83 19.10
C ASP A 172 12.94 -9.89 20.62
N SER A 173 13.14 -11.09 21.15
CA SER A 173 13.33 -11.29 22.60
C SER A 173 14.24 -12.50 22.89
N ILE A 174 14.89 -12.46 24.03
CA ILE A 174 15.75 -13.56 24.48
C ILE A 174 14.95 -14.85 24.74
N GLU A 175 13.72 -14.73 25.26
CA GLU A 175 12.81 -15.84 25.48
C GLU A 175 12.40 -16.50 24.16
N GLY A 176 12.11 -15.66 23.14
CA GLY A 176 11.81 -16.13 21.79
C GLY A 176 13.01 -16.85 21.18
N ALA A 177 14.21 -16.26 21.28
CA ALA A 177 15.44 -16.85 20.79
C ALA A 177 15.76 -18.21 21.44
N ARG A 178 15.64 -18.30 22.79
CA ARG A 178 15.87 -19.57 23.53
C ARG A 178 14.92 -20.66 23.05
N ARG A 179 13.63 -20.37 22.92
CA ARG A 179 12.63 -21.33 22.44
C ARG A 179 12.89 -21.79 21.01
N LEU A 180 13.28 -20.85 20.12
CA LEU A 180 13.68 -21.19 18.75
C LEU A 180 14.89 -22.13 18.78
N SER A 181 15.93 -21.80 19.54
CA SER A 181 17.15 -22.61 19.68
C SER A 181 16.87 -24.00 20.26
N GLU A 182 16.05 -24.10 21.32
CA GLU A 182 15.67 -25.38 21.93
C GLU A 182 14.95 -26.31 20.95
N VAL A 183 13.97 -25.77 20.20
CA VAL A 183 13.19 -26.58 19.25
C VAL A 183 13.97 -26.89 17.98
N ALA A 184 14.92 -26.02 17.59
CA ALA A 184 15.81 -26.24 16.45
C ALA A 184 16.97 -27.21 16.73
N GLU A 185 16.96 -27.91 17.89
CA GLU A 185 18.02 -28.84 18.27
C GLU A 185 18.38 -29.81 17.14
N GLY A 186 19.66 -29.81 16.76
CA GLY A 186 20.18 -30.61 15.63
C GLY A 186 20.07 -29.99 14.24
N HIS A 187 19.51 -28.77 14.13
CA HIS A 187 19.40 -27.99 12.91
C HIS A 187 19.89 -26.56 13.17
N THR A 188 20.24 -25.83 12.11
CA THR A 188 20.52 -24.40 12.19
C THR A 188 19.36 -23.63 11.55
N LEU A 189 18.75 -22.71 12.30
CA LEU A 189 17.66 -21.85 11.83
C LEU A 189 18.19 -20.44 11.55
N GLU A 190 18.00 -19.96 10.32
CA GLU A 190 18.27 -18.56 9.99
C GLU A 190 17.29 -17.63 10.71
N VAL A 191 17.81 -16.64 11.41
CA VAL A 191 17.00 -15.65 12.13
C VAL A 191 17.43 -14.23 11.81
N ARG A 192 16.46 -13.30 11.86
CA ARG A 192 16.69 -11.86 11.80
C ARG A 192 16.14 -11.19 13.05
N LEU A 193 16.93 -10.30 13.64
CA LEU A 193 16.53 -9.55 14.83
C LEU A 193 15.59 -8.42 14.46
N GLU A 194 14.37 -8.43 15.02
CA GLU A 194 13.43 -7.31 14.89
C GLU A 194 13.77 -6.18 15.85
N VAL A 195 13.84 -4.97 15.30
CA VAL A 195 14.15 -3.75 16.07
C VAL A 195 12.97 -2.78 15.98
N ASP A 196 12.53 -2.27 17.13
CA ASP A 196 11.54 -1.20 17.16
C ASP A 196 12.23 0.15 16.90
N THR A 197 11.93 0.72 15.75
CA THR A 197 12.41 2.04 15.32
C THR A 197 11.37 3.15 15.53
N GLY A 198 10.35 2.91 16.37
CA GLY A 198 9.38 3.91 16.78
C GLY A 198 7.91 3.59 16.50
N LEU A 199 7.59 2.44 15.88
CA LEU A 199 6.19 2.00 15.71
C LEU A 199 5.57 1.50 17.03
N ARG A 200 6.40 0.97 17.95
CA ARG A 200 5.99 0.47 19.27
C ARG A 200 4.96 -0.66 19.20
N ARG A 201 5.27 -1.67 18.38
CA ARG A 201 4.41 -2.85 18.18
C ARG A 201 5.10 -4.14 18.62
N THR A 202 6.13 -4.54 17.93
CA THR A 202 7.06 -5.66 18.17
C THR A 202 8.47 -5.15 17.92
N GLY A 203 9.47 -5.94 18.26
CA GLY A 203 10.88 -5.54 18.12
C GLY A 203 11.49 -5.08 19.45
N ILE A 204 12.77 -5.37 19.59
CA ILE A 204 13.55 -4.91 20.73
C ILE A 204 13.85 -3.41 20.59
N PRO A 205 13.90 -2.63 21.68
CA PRO A 205 14.40 -1.26 21.65
C PRO A 205 15.82 -1.18 21.05
N LEU A 206 16.09 -0.11 20.32
CA LEU A 206 17.35 0.06 19.57
C LEU A 206 18.60 -0.04 20.48
N ASP A 207 18.52 0.54 21.66
CA ASP A 207 19.62 0.54 22.68
C ASP A 207 19.87 -0.84 23.31
N GLU A 208 18.91 -1.74 23.30
CA GLU A 208 19.03 -3.12 23.79
C GLU A 208 19.41 -4.12 22.67
N ALA A 209 19.29 -3.74 21.39
CA ALA A 209 19.43 -4.64 20.25
C ALA A 209 20.82 -5.30 20.16
N VAL A 210 21.89 -4.57 20.47
CA VAL A 210 23.26 -5.10 20.45
C VAL A 210 23.47 -6.20 21.50
N GLY A 211 22.89 -6.05 22.68
CA GLY A 211 22.93 -7.07 23.75
C GLY A 211 22.25 -8.36 23.32
N LEU A 212 21.02 -8.26 22.84
CA LEU A 212 20.24 -9.41 22.37
C LEU A 212 20.91 -10.10 21.17
N ALA A 213 21.45 -9.35 20.22
CA ALA A 213 22.16 -9.90 19.07
C ALA A 213 23.37 -10.75 19.52
N GLY A 214 24.10 -10.29 20.54
CA GLY A 214 25.22 -11.05 21.16
C GLY A 214 24.76 -12.36 21.80
N GLU A 215 23.62 -12.35 22.51
CA GLU A 215 23.04 -13.56 23.12
C GLU A 215 22.55 -14.54 22.02
N ILE A 216 21.89 -14.06 20.97
CA ILE A 216 21.46 -14.90 19.84
C ILE A 216 22.67 -15.54 19.14
N LYS A 217 23.74 -14.77 18.89
CA LYS A 217 24.96 -15.26 18.23
C LYS A 217 25.68 -16.34 19.04
N ALA A 218 25.50 -16.39 20.38
CA ALA A 218 26.04 -17.43 21.23
C ALA A 218 25.24 -18.74 21.20
N MET A 219 24.04 -18.75 20.57
CA MET A 219 23.21 -19.94 20.45
C MET A 219 23.59 -20.73 19.19
N SER A 220 24.07 -21.96 19.33
CA SER A 220 24.63 -22.78 18.25
C SER A 220 23.59 -23.19 17.19
N ASN A 221 22.30 -23.19 17.54
CA ASN A 221 21.21 -23.61 16.66
C ASN A 221 20.54 -22.45 15.92
N LEU A 222 21.02 -21.21 16.13
CA LEU A 222 20.54 -20.02 15.45
C LEU A 222 21.66 -19.37 14.64
N ASP A 223 21.36 -19.02 13.41
CA ASP A 223 22.23 -18.20 12.59
C ASP A 223 21.61 -16.80 12.41
N LEU A 224 22.21 -15.82 13.08
CA LEU A 224 21.79 -14.42 12.99
C LEU A 224 22.30 -13.82 11.67
N THR A 225 21.48 -13.90 10.62
CA THR A 225 21.82 -13.42 9.27
C THR A 225 21.59 -11.94 9.07
N GLY A 226 20.68 -11.32 9.85
CA GLY A 226 20.33 -9.92 9.63
C GLY A 226 19.54 -9.28 10.76
N ILE A 227 19.25 -8.00 10.51
CA ILE A 227 18.34 -7.20 11.31
C ILE A 227 17.18 -6.70 10.45
N TYR A 228 16.03 -6.47 11.04
CA TYR A 228 14.90 -5.91 10.34
C TYR A 228 14.04 -5.02 11.23
N THR A 229 13.30 -4.14 10.60
CA THR A 229 12.26 -3.32 11.24
C THR A 229 11.05 -3.17 10.35
N TYR A 230 9.93 -2.82 10.93
CA TYR A 230 8.76 -2.29 10.23
C TYR A 230 8.26 -1.05 10.95
N ARG A 231 8.31 0.08 10.26
CA ARG A 231 7.97 1.37 10.84
C ARG A 231 6.76 2.03 10.17
N GLY A 232 6.60 1.87 8.84
CA GLY A 232 5.62 2.61 8.05
C GLY A 232 5.99 4.09 7.93
N ALA A 233 5.02 4.94 7.68
CA ALA A 233 5.21 6.40 7.61
C ALA A 233 5.28 7.02 9.01
N VAL A 234 6.41 6.84 9.70
CA VAL A 234 6.70 7.40 11.03
C VAL A 234 7.99 8.20 10.96
N LEU A 235 8.01 9.38 11.54
CA LEU A 235 9.16 10.27 11.66
C LEU A 235 9.23 10.79 13.11
N GLY A 236 10.39 10.68 13.76
CA GLY A 236 10.56 11.10 15.16
C GLY A 236 9.58 10.41 16.13
N GLY A 237 9.17 9.16 15.84
CA GLY A 237 8.20 8.40 16.64
C GLY A 237 6.73 8.75 16.43
N SER A 238 6.40 9.61 15.46
CA SER A 238 5.03 10.03 15.15
C SER A 238 4.65 9.74 13.70
N LYS A 239 3.38 9.41 13.44
CA LYS A 239 2.88 9.25 12.07
C LYS A 239 3.04 10.53 11.27
N THR A 240 3.42 10.43 10.00
CA THR A 240 3.76 11.58 9.14
C THR A 240 3.31 11.38 7.69
N LEU A 241 3.23 12.49 6.94
CA LEU A 241 3.13 12.51 5.49
C LEU A 241 4.47 12.83 4.81
N GLU A 242 5.54 13.06 5.58
CA GLU A 242 6.90 13.34 5.08
C GLU A 242 7.64 12.02 4.79
N LEU A 243 7.24 11.32 3.72
CA LEU A 243 7.66 9.95 3.42
C LEU A 243 9.17 9.83 3.19
N GLU A 244 9.77 10.81 2.51
CA GLU A 244 11.21 10.84 2.26
C GLU A 244 11.99 10.89 3.57
N LYS A 245 11.66 11.85 4.45
CA LYS A 245 12.33 11.96 5.75
C LYS A 245 12.13 10.71 6.60
N ALA A 246 10.90 10.16 6.60
CA ALA A 246 10.59 8.95 7.34
C ALA A 246 11.40 7.74 6.85
N GLY A 247 11.53 7.57 5.54
CA GLY A 247 12.32 6.49 4.94
C GLY A 247 13.81 6.64 5.20
N LEU A 248 14.37 7.85 5.03
CA LEU A 248 15.78 8.11 5.31
C LEU A 248 16.12 7.88 6.79
N GLU A 249 15.29 8.35 7.73
CA GLU A 249 15.48 8.11 9.17
C GLU A 249 15.40 6.62 9.51
N GLU A 250 14.44 5.86 8.95
CA GLU A 250 14.33 4.41 9.15
C GLU A 250 15.62 3.69 8.74
N GLY A 251 16.13 3.97 7.54
CA GLY A 251 17.36 3.39 7.03
C GLY A 251 18.58 3.76 7.86
N GLN A 252 18.75 5.04 8.19
CA GLN A 252 19.87 5.54 8.98
C GLN A 252 19.94 4.92 10.40
N LEU A 253 18.79 4.76 11.07
CA LEU A 253 18.74 4.10 12.37
C LEU A 253 19.21 2.65 12.29
N MET A 254 18.78 1.90 11.27
CA MET A 254 19.14 0.51 11.11
C MET A 254 20.62 0.33 10.68
N VAL A 255 21.12 1.19 9.81
CA VAL A 255 22.56 1.19 9.43
C VAL A 255 23.45 1.55 10.61
N SER A 256 23.05 2.54 11.43
CA SER A 256 23.80 2.88 12.66
C SER A 256 23.88 1.69 13.64
N LEU A 257 22.80 0.89 13.72
CA LEU A 257 22.83 -0.34 14.52
C LEU A 257 23.82 -1.36 13.96
N VAL A 258 23.92 -1.51 12.64
CA VAL A 258 24.93 -2.41 12.02
C VAL A 258 26.33 -2.03 12.42
N ASP A 259 26.65 -0.73 12.48
CA ASP A 259 27.97 -0.25 12.90
C ASP A 259 28.24 -0.61 14.39
N MET A 260 27.25 -0.41 15.27
CA MET A 260 27.35 -0.81 16.67
C MET A 260 27.52 -2.34 16.85
N LEU A 261 26.83 -3.14 16.03
CA LEU A 261 26.99 -4.60 16.02
C LEU A 261 28.40 -4.99 15.56
N ARG A 262 28.91 -4.36 14.52
CA ARG A 262 30.26 -4.59 13.96
C ARG A 262 31.36 -4.27 14.98
N GLU A 263 31.22 -3.21 15.75
CA GLU A 263 32.15 -2.87 16.86
C GLU A 263 32.23 -3.95 17.94
N ARG A 264 31.16 -4.74 18.10
CA ARG A 264 31.12 -5.90 19.00
C ARG A 264 31.50 -7.22 18.35
N GLY A 265 31.97 -7.19 17.10
CA GLY A 265 32.34 -8.38 16.34
C GLY A 265 31.16 -9.19 15.82
N ILE A 266 29.95 -8.65 15.86
CA ILE A 266 28.74 -9.27 15.33
C ILE A 266 28.55 -8.79 13.90
N ARG A 267 28.64 -9.69 12.92
CA ARG A 267 28.40 -9.40 11.52
C ARG A 267 27.02 -9.86 11.14
N VAL A 268 26.28 -9.00 10.46
CA VAL A 268 24.98 -9.28 9.84
C VAL A 268 25.07 -8.88 8.36
N GLU A 269 24.43 -9.65 7.51
CA GLU A 269 24.42 -9.45 6.05
C GLU A 269 23.19 -8.67 5.60
N ASP A 270 22.04 -8.94 6.25
CA ASP A 270 20.76 -8.39 5.85
C ASP A 270 20.36 -7.19 6.74
N VAL A 271 20.12 -6.05 6.11
CA VAL A 271 19.51 -4.86 6.69
C VAL A 271 18.18 -4.63 5.98
N SER A 272 17.13 -5.21 6.54
CA SER A 272 15.84 -5.37 5.89
C SER A 272 14.82 -4.41 6.46
N VAL A 273 14.38 -3.45 5.65
CA VAL A 273 13.62 -2.26 6.09
C VAL A 273 12.52 -1.89 5.08
N GLY A 274 11.83 -0.80 5.32
CA GLY A 274 10.91 -0.19 4.39
C GLY A 274 9.53 -0.81 4.35
N SER A 275 8.62 0.02 3.91
CA SER A 275 7.20 -0.27 3.70
C SER A 275 6.78 0.37 2.37
N THR A 276 5.58 0.09 1.87
CA THR A 276 5.11 0.68 0.61
C THR A 276 5.35 2.19 0.51
N PRO A 277 5.00 3.03 1.51
CA PRO A 277 5.17 4.47 1.38
C PRO A 277 6.63 4.94 1.48
N THR A 278 7.52 4.15 2.10
CA THR A 278 8.91 4.58 2.36
C THR A 278 9.95 3.85 1.51
N ALA A 279 9.57 2.79 0.78
CA ALA A 279 10.49 1.90 0.08
C ALA A 279 11.43 2.62 -0.88
N GLU A 280 10.92 3.55 -1.68
CA GLU A 280 11.70 4.33 -2.67
C GLU A 280 12.80 5.18 -2.02
N TYR A 281 12.57 5.65 -0.81
CA TYR A 281 13.49 6.54 -0.09
C TYR A 281 14.50 5.75 0.73
N VAL A 282 14.03 4.75 1.47
CA VAL A 282 14.88 3.93 2.33
C VAL A 282 15.86 3.07 1.53
N ALA A 283 15.48 2.65 0.32
CA ALA A 283 16.35 1.90 -0.60
C ALA A 283 17.61 2.68 -1.02
N LYS A 284 17.59 4.01 -0.93
CA LYS A 284 18.71 4.89 -1.27
C LYS A 284 19.71 5.07 -0.11
N VAL A 285 19.41 4.55 1.07
CA VAL A 285 20.31 4.66 2.23
C VAL A 285 21.42 3.63 2.10
N GLU A 286 22.65 4.08 1.99
CA GLU A 286 23.83 3.19 1.91
C GLU A 286 23.90 2.27 3.14
N GLY A 287 24.06 0.98 2.92
CA GLY A 287 24.07 -0.06 3.96
C GLY A 287 22.72 -0.77 4.16
N VAL A 288 21.61 -0.25 3.59
CA VAL A 288 20.36 -1.01 3.44
C VAL A 288 20.56 -2.07 2.36
N THR A 289 20.09 -3.30 2.62
CA THR A 289 20.29 -4.41 1.67
C THR A 289 18.99 -4.99 1.12
N GLU A 290 17.86 -4.76 1.81
CA GLU A 290 16.57 -5.35 1.42
C GLU A 290 15.40 -4.43 1.81
N ILE A 291 14.39 -4.32 0.90
CA ILE A 291 13.13 -3.62 1.16
C ILE A 291 11.93 -4.58 1.14
N ARG A 292 10.90 -4.32 2.01
CA ARG A 292 9.75 -5.23 2.20
C ARG A 292 8.38 -4.57 2.02
N PRO A 293 8.14 -3.83 0.92
CA PRO A 293 6.82 -3.27 0.65
C PRO A 293 5.77 -4.38 0.45
N GLY A 294 4.51 -4.13 0.80
CA GLY A 294 3.44 -5.10 0.62
C GLY A 294 2.27 -4.55 -0.19
N THR A 295 1.69 -3.44 0.25
CA THR A 295 0.48 -2.85 -0.33
C THR A 295 0.66 -2.36 -1.77
N TYR A 296 1.91 -2.11 -2.20
CA TYR A 296 2.25 -1.59 -3.52
C TYR A 296 1.67 -2.42 -4.68
N VAL A 297 1.49 -3.73 -4.50
CA VAL A 297 0.96 -4.62 -5.53
C VAL A 297 -0.42 -4.19 -6.01
N PHE A 298 -1.25 -3.72 -5.09
CA PHE A 298 -2.60 -3.23 -5.37
C PHE A 298 -2.75 -1.74 -5.16
N TYR A 299 -1.99 -1.14 -4.23
CA TYR A 299 -2.22 0.15 -3.63
C TYR A 299 -3.64 0.28 -3.07
N ASP A 300 -3.94 1.37 -2.40
CA ASP A 300 -5.24 1.69 -1.81
C ASP A 300 -5.37 3.19 -1.54
N ARG A 301 -6.51 3.62 -1.04
CA ARG A 301 -6.76 5.03 -0.75
C ARG A 301 -5.81 5.59 0.32
N MET A 302 -5.42 4.78 1.30
CA MET A 302 -4.43 5.18 2.31
C MET A 302 -3.08 5.46 1.67
N GLN A 303 -2.59 4.60 0.78
CA GLN A 303 -1.33 4.79 0.07
C GLN A 303 -1.37 6.02 -0.85
N ALA A 304 -2.49 6.26 -1.53
CA ALA A 304 -2.68 7.45 -2.34
C ALA A 304 -2.68 8.72 -1.47
N ARG A 305 -3.34 8.70 -0.31
CA ARG A 305 -3.37 9.84 0.63
C ARG A 305 -2.00 10.11 1.25
N LEU A 306 -1.18 9.09 1.47
CA LEU A 306 0.21 9.22 1.89
C LEU A 306 1.10 9.81 0.79
N GLY A 307 0.70 9.75 -0.48
CA GLY A 307 1.50 10.20 -1.62
C GLY A 307 2.42 9.12 -2.20
N ALA A 308 2.24 7.86 -1.82
CA ALA A 308 3.00 6.73 -2.36
C ALA A 308 2.55 6.31 -3.77
N CYS A 309 1.33 6.67 -4.17
CA CYS A 309 0.74 6.42 -5.49
C CYS A 309 -0.35 7.43 -5.79
N SER A 310 -0.86 7.42 -7.02
CA SER A 310 -2.13 8.06 -7.38
C SER A 310 -3.31 7.07 -7.22
N LEU A 311 -4.55 7.57 -7.17
CA LEU A 311 -5.73 6.70 -7.17
C LEU A 311 -5.82 5.84 -8.44
N ASP A 312 -5.31 6.34 -9.58
CA ASP A 312 -5.29 5.59 -10.83
C ASP A 312 -4.34 4.38 -10.81
N GLU A 313 -3.34 4.37 -9.92
CA GLU A 313 -2.44 3.23 -9.72
C GLU A 313 -3.06 2.15 -8.82
N CYS A 314 -4.18 2.44 -8.13
CA CYS A 314 -4.88 1.44 -7.33
C CYS A 314 -5.44 0.37 -8.28
N ALA A 315 -4.93 -0.86 -8.12
CA ALA A 315 -5.26 -1.99 -9.00
C ALA A 315 -6.50 -2.77 -8.52
N ALA A 316 -6.89 -2.63 -7.26
CA ALA A 316 -7.99 -3.39 -6.67
C ALA A 316 -9.13 -2.48 -6.22
N VAL A 317 -10.36 -2.88 -6.56
CA VAL A 317 -11.60 -2.21 -6.17
C VAL A 317 -12.62 -3.23 -5.69
N VAL A 318 -13.49 -2.83 -4.76
CA VAL A 318 -14.68 -3.59 -4.42
C VAL A 318 -15.83 -3.10 -5.30
N VAL A 319 -16.47 -4.02 -6.00
CA VAL A 319 -17.66 -3.74 -6.81
C VAL A 319 -18.90 -4.04 -5.96
N CYS A 320 -19.78 -3.07 -5.84
CA CYS A 320 -21.02 -3.15 -5.08
C CYS A 320 -22.21 -2.73 -5.91
N THR A 321 -23.41 -3.18 -5.56
CA THR A 321 -24.66 -2.73 -6.16
C THR A 321 -25.38 -1.74 -5.24
N VAL A 322 -25.95 -0.67 -5.84
CA VAL A 322 -26.87 0.23 -5.15
C VAL A 322 -28.18 -0.50 -4.93
N VAL A 323 -28.46 -0.89 -3.69
CA VAL A 323 -29.65 -1.66 -3.33
C VAL A 323 -30.82 -0.80 -2.87
N SER A 324 -30.55 0.47 -2.54
CA SER A 324 -31.60 1.40 -2.10
C SER A 324 -31.22 2.85 -2.30
N ARG A 325 -32.23 3.70 -2.58
CA ARG A 325 -32.13 5.18 -2.60
C ARG A 325 -33.21 5.77 -1.70
N PRO A 326 -33.03 5.75 -0.37
CA PRO A 326 -34.10 6.20 0.56
C PRO A 326 -34.43 7.68 0.43
N THR A 327 -33.43 8.52 0.11
CA THR A 327 -33.56 9.96 -0.12
C THR A 327 -32.67 10.37 -1.30
N ARG A 328 -32.77 11.62 -1.77
CA ARG A 328 -31.97 12.12 -2.89
C ARG A 328 -30.48 12.21 -2.57
N ASP A 329 -30.15 12.45 -1.31
CA ASP A 329 -28.79 12.61 -0.77
C ASP A 329 -28.19 11.32 -0.19
N LEU A 330 -28.94 10.18 -0.24
CA LEU A 330 -28.50 8.91 0.33
C LEU A 330 -28.68 7.75 -0.65
N ALA A 331 -27.59 7.05 -0.95
CA ALA A 331 -27.59 5.75 -1.61
C ALA A 331 -27.07 4.68 -0.63
N VAL A 332 -27.58 3.45 -0.77
CA VAL A 332 -27.14 2.30 0.04
C VAL A 332 -26.62 1.23 -0.89
N ILE A 333 -25.41 0.73 -0.61
CA ILE A 333 -24.79 -0.37 -1.34
C ILE A 333 -24.78 -1.66 -0.52
N ASP A 334 -24.67 -2.80 -1.18
CA ASP A 334 -24.62 -4.14 -0.59
C ASP A 334 -23.28 -4.53 0.04
N GLY A 335 -22.32 -3.60 0.13
CA GLY A 335 -21.03 -3.79 0.79
C GLY A 335 -20.97 -3.08 2.15
N GLY A 336 -20.87 -3.82 3.24
CA GLY A 336 -20.70 -3.32 4.60
C GLY A 336 -19.34 -3.65 5.20
N SER A 337 -19.24 -3.67 6.53
CA SER A 337 -17.98 -3.97 7.26
C SER A 337 -17.50 -5.41 7.09
N LYS A 338 -18.33 -6.32 6.59
CA LYS A 338 -17.93 -7.67 6.18
C LYS A 338 -17.32 -7.73 4.78
N THR A 339 -17.40 -6.62 4.05
CA THR A 339 -16.86 -6.46 2.70
C THR A 339 -15.67 -5.49 2.70
N PHE A 340 -15.76 -4.39 3.47
CA PHE A 340 -14.74 -3.36 3.60
C PHE A 340 -14.06 -3.44 4.95
N ALA A 341 -12.72 -3.34 4.95
CA ALA A 341 -11.97 -3.21 6.19
C ALA A 341 -12.26 -1.87 6.89
N THR A 342 -12.32 -1.90 8.22
CA THR A 342 -12.59 -0.73 9.07
C THR A 342 -11.41 -0.33 9.95
N ASP A 343 -10.26 -0.99 9.79
CA ASP A 343 -9.03 -0.73 10.56
C ASP A 343 -8.36 0.63 10.21
N VAL A 344 -8.69 1.20 9.04
CA VAL A 344 -8.36 2.56 8.67
C VAL A 344 -9.67 3.35 8.50
N GLY A 345 -10.20 3.82 9.62
CA GLY A 345 -11.45 4.58 9.66
C GLY A 345 -11.27 6.04 9.20
N PRO A 346 -12.39 6.75 8.95
CA PRO A 346 -12.39 8.17 8.60
C PRO A 346 -11.86 9.04 9.73
N GLY A 347 -11.31 10.21 9.38
CA GLY A 347 -10.89 11.26 10.29
C GLY A 347 -9.62 10.96 11.11
N ALA A 348 -8.99 9.80 10.94
CA ALA A 348 -7.75 9.47 11.67
C ALA A 348 -6.55 10.24 11.12
N GLU A 349 -5.86 11.00 12.01
CA GLU A 349 -4.64 11.72 11.63
C GLU A 349 -3.45 10.79 11.36
N PRO A 350 -2.52 11.18 10.48
CA PRO A 350 -2.49 12.37 9.64
C PRO A 350 -3.26 12.24 8.32
N LEU A 351 -3.92 11.11 8.08
CA LEU A 351 -4.57 10.79 6.81
C LEU A 351 -5.84 11.62 6.60
N ASN A 352 -6.63 11.80 7.64
CA ASN A 352 -7.91 12.54 7.60
C ASN A 352 -8.77 12.14 6.40
N LEU A 353 -8.92 10.83 6.17
CA LEU A 353 -9.74 10.30 5.08
C LEU A 353 -11.22 10.56 5.37
N GLU A 354 -11.97 10.94 4.35
CA GLU A 354 -13.43 11.03 4.43
C GLU A 354 -14.03 9.66 4.06
N GLY A 355 -14.86 9.10 4.95
CA GLY A 355 -15.51 7.80 4.74
C GLY A 355 -14.54 6.62 4.63
N TYR A 356 -15.05 5.49 4.17
CA TYR A 356 -14.39 4.18 4.17
C TYR A 356 -13.81 3.75 2.82
N GLY A 357 -13.91 4.60 1.79
CA GLY A 357 -13.39 4.32 0.46
C GLY A 357 -13.57 5.52 -0.46
N HIS A 358 -12.99 5.40 -1.67
CA HIS A 358 -13.19 6.36 -2.76
C HIS A 358 -14.09 5.74 -3.83
N ILE A 359 -15.16 6.41 -4.19
CA ILE A 359 -16.12 5.95 -5.20
C ILE A 359 -15.63 6.37 -6.58
N VAL A 360 -15.24 5.41 -7.39
CA VAL A 360 -14.70 5.68 -8.73
C VAL A 360 -15.77 6.31 -9.63
N GLY A 361 -15.46 7.48 -10.21
CA GLY A 361 -16.40 8.21 -11.07
C GLY A 361 -17.40 9.10 -10.34
N TYR A 362 -17.39 9.08 -8.99
CA TYR A 362 -18.25 9.91 -8.14
C TYR A 362 -17.40 10.55 -7.04
N PRO A 363 -16.59 11.57 -7.36
CA PRO A 363 -15.62 12.15 -6.42
C PRO A 363 -16.26 12.80 -5.20
N ASP A 364 -17.51 13.27 -5.34
CA ASP A 364 -18.27 13.95 -4.29
C ASP A 364 -19.10 12.97 -3.43
N ALA A 365 -19.16 11.69 -3.82
CA ALA A 365 -19.83 10.64 -3.04
C ALA A 365 -18.93 10.14 -1.92
N VAL A 366 -19.47 10.06 -0.70
CA VAL A 366 -18.74 9.62 0.48
C VAL A 366 -19.37 8.37 1.08
N LEU A 367 -18.62 7.27 1.17
CA LEU A 367 -19.03 6.08 1.92
C LEU A 367 -18.87 6.36 3.42
N GLU A 368 -19.84 7.09 3.99
CA GLU A 368 -19.72 7.70 5.31
C GLU A 368 -19.89 6.71 6.47
N ARG A 369 -20.68 5.66 6.26
CA ARG A 369 -21.03 4.71 7.31
C ARG A 369 -21.18 3.30 6.78
N LEU A 370 -20.73 2.31 7.58
CA LEU A 370 -20.90 0.89 7.33
C LEU A 370 -21.71 0.26 8.45
N THR A 371 -22.70 -0.57 8.10
CA THR A 371 -23.22 -1.63 8.96
C THR A 371 -22.56 -2.95 8.54
N GLU A 372 -23.01 -4.08 9.03
CA GLU A 372 -22.39 -5.36 8.66
C GLU A 372 -22.46 -5.63 7.16
N GLU A 373 -23.65 -5.42 6.55
CA GLU A 373 -23.94 -5.79 5.16
C GLU A 373 -24.27 -4.57 4.26
N HIS A 374 -24.29 -3.36 4.80
CA HIS A 374 -24.69 -2.17 4.05
C HIS A 374 -23.64 -1.06 4.18
N GLY A 375 -23.35 -0.40 3.06
CA GLY A 375 -22.60 0.85 2.99
C GLY A 375 -23.52 2.02 2.64
N MET A 376 -23.52 3.06 3.43
CA MET A 376 -24.28 4.28 3.21
C MET A 376 -23.38 5.31 2.52
N LEU A 377 -23.81 5.69 1.30
CA LEU A 377 -23.18 6.74 0.52
C LEU A 377 -23.95 8.04 0.70
N SER A 378 -23.30 9.06 1.27
CA SER A 378 -23.75 10.43 1.12
C SER A 378 -23.41 10.89 -0.29
N VAL A 379 -24.37 11.45 -1.01
CA VAL A 379 -24.25 11.87 -2.41
C VAL A 379 -24.98 13.20 -2.62
N ASP A 380 -24.63 13.93 -3.66
CA ASP A 380 -25.37 15.13 -4.05
C ASP A 380 -26.79 14.79 -4.48
N GLU A 381 -27.74 15.73 -4.28
CA GLU A 381 -29.17 15.54 -4.60
C GLU A 381 -29.41 15.25 -6.10
N ASP A 382 -28.54 15.74 -6.97
CA ASP A 382 -28.56 15.56 -8.45
C ASP A 382 -27.69 14.38 -8.91
N CYS A 383 -27.10 13.61 -7.98
CA CYS A 383 -26.36 12.39 -8.30
C CYS A 383 -27.23 11.39 -9.06
N ASP A 384 -26.72 10.92 -10.19
CA ASP A 384 -27.44 10.07 -11.17
C ASP A 384 -27.50 8.57 -10.81
N LEU A 385 -26.89 8.15 -9.65
CA LEU A 385 -26.95 6.77 -9.18
C LEU A 385 -28.39 6.30 -8.95
N GLN A 386 -28.73 5.14 -9.50
CA GLN A 386 -30.05 4.51 -9.36
C GLN A 386 -29.93 3.16 -8.64
N VAL A 387 -31.06 2.67 -8.11
CA VAL A 387 -31.14 1.29 -7.59
C VAL A 387 -30.88 0.31 -8.73
N GLY A 388 -29.95 -0.62 -8.51
CA GLY A 388 -29.47 -1.59 -9.50
C GLY A 388 -28.17 -1.18 -10.19
N ASP A 389 -27.73 0.08 -10.07
CA ASP A 389 -26.42 0.49 -10.59
C ASP A 389 -25.29 -0.14 -9.78
N THR A 390 -24.16 -0.40 -10.44
CA THR A 390 -22.95 -0.85 -9.78
C THR A 390 -21.97 0.30 -9.56
N VAL A 391 -21.29 0.29 -8.41
CA VAL A 391 -20.23 1.23 -8.07
C VAL A 391 -18.94 0.48 -7.77
N GLN A 392 -17.81 1.09 -8.10
CA GLN A 392 -16.47 0.62 -7.75
C GLN A 392 -15.93 1.46 -6.61
N VAL A 393 -15.44 0.80 -5.58
CA VAL A 393 -14.89 1.48 -4.39
C VAL A 393 -13.44 1.08 -4.20
N ILE A 394 -12.53 2.05 -4.22
CA ILE A 394 -11.15 1.86 -3.75
C ILE A 394 -11.19 1.92 -2.22
N PRO A 395 -10.91 0.81 -1.50
CA PRO A 395 -11.00 0.80 -0.04
C PRO A 395 -9.89 1.63 0.60
N ASN A 396 -10.11 2.08 1.83
CA ASN A 396 -9.07 2.76 2.59
C ASN A 396 -7.85 1.85 2.83
N HIS A 397 -8.06 0.54 3.12
CA HIS A 397 -7.00 -0.42 3.35
C HIS A 397 -7.25 -1.75 2.64
N ILE A 398 -6.54 -1.98 1.56
CA ILE A 398 -6.75 -3.17 0.72
C ILE A 398 -6.33 -4.48 1.38
N CYS A 399 -5.26 -4.49 2.22
CA CYS A 399 -4.76 -5.73 2.83
C CYS A 399 -5.82 -6.43 3.68
N SER A 400 -6.48 -5.68 4.56
CA SER A 400 -7.54 -6.21 5.42
C SER A 400 -8.80 -6.52 4.61
N THR A 401 -9.09 -5.72 3.57
CA THR A 401 -10.23 -5.95 2.66
C THR A 401 -10.08 -7.26 1.90
N VAL A 402 -8.91 -7.55 1.30
CA VAL A 402 -8.67 -8.84 0.61
C VAL A 402 -8.92 -10.04 1.54
N ASN A 403 -8.52 -9.93 2.80
CA ASN A 403 -8.69 -11.03 3.76
C ASN A 403 -10.16 -11.28 4.15
N LEU A 404 -11.11 -10.41 3.76
CA LEU A 404 -12.55 -10.61 3.94
C LEU A 404 -13.18 -11.41 2.78
N HIS A 405 -12.52 -11.51 1.63
CA HIS A 405 -13.01 -12.17 0.43
C HIS A 405 -12.36 -13.54 0.22
N ASP A 406 -13.15 -14.55 -0.21
CA ASP A 406 -12.63 -15.89 -0.52
C ASP A 406 -11.83 -15.92 -1.82
N ALA A 407 -12.20 -15.05 -2.77
CA ALA A 407 -11.58 -14.94 -4.09
C ALA A 407 -11.51 -13.48 -4.56
N VAL A 408 -10.67 -13.25 -5.54
CA VAL A 408 -10.61 -12.02 -6.31
C VAL A 408 -10.90 -12.34 -7.79
N TYR A 409 -11.49 -11.41 -8.51
CA TYR A 409 -11.66 -11.50 -9.96
C TYR A 409 -10.53 -10.72 -10.63
N LEU A 410 -9.56 -11.45 -11.18
CA LEU A 410 -8.40 -10.88 -11.86
C LEU A 410 -8.70 -10.68 -13.34
N VAL A 411 -8.60 -9.44 -13.81
CA VAL A 411 -8.80 -9.08 -15.22
C VAL A 411 -7.45 -9.06 -15.93
N GLY A 412 -7.25 -9.98 -16.86
CA GLY A 412 -6.07 -10.01 -17.71
C GLY A 412 -6.02 -8.86 -18.73
N GLU A 413 -4.85 -8.63 -19.33
CA GLU A 413 -4.66 -7.62 -20.39
C GLU A 413 -5.51 -7.90 -21.64
N ASP A 414 -5.80 -9.16 -21.90
CA ASP A 414 -6.71 -9.62 -22.97
C ASP A 414 -8.19 -9.47 -22.64
N GLY A 415 -8.46 -9.04 -21.41
CA GLY A 415 -9.80 -8.87 -20.87
C GLY A 415 -10.51 -10.15 -20.46
N VAL A 416 -9.76 -11.23 -20.32
CA VAL A 416 -10.25 -12.46 -19.66
C VAL A 416 -10.30 -12.19 -18.15
N VAL A 417 -11.40 -12.64 -17.54
CA VAL A 417 -11.60 -12.55 -16.10
C VAL A 417 -11.42 -13.93 -15.50
N GLU A 418 -10.53 -14.03 -14.54
CA GLU A 418 -10.24 -15.26 -13.79
C GLU A 418 -10.63 -15.10 -12.33
N GLU A 419 -11.42 -16.03 -11.80
CA GLU A 419 -11.64 -16.13 -10.36
C GLU A 419 -10.43 -16.80 -9.72
N THR A 420 -9.75 -16.05 -8.85
CA THR A 420 -8.51 -16.48 -8.19
C THR A 420 -8.73 -16.52 -6.68
N LEU A 421 -8.54 -17.70 -6.08
CA LEU A 421 -8.72 -17.90 -4.64
C LEU A 421 -7.67 -17.11 -3.83
N VAL A 422 -8.11 -16.47 -2.75
CA VAL A 422 -7.24 -15.92 -1.71
C VAL A 422 -6.79 -17.07 -0.81
N ALA A 423 -5.87 -17.90 -1.34
CA ALA A 423 -5.55 -19.22 -0.79
C ALA A 423 -5.08 -19.20 0.67
N ALA A 424 -4.42 -18.11 1.10
CA ALA A 424 -4.01 -17.95 2.49
C ALA A 424 -5.00 -17.09 3.31
N ARG A 425 -6.24 -16.87 2.84
CA ARG A 425 -7.30 -16.22 3.62
C ARG A 425 -7.54 -16.99 4.92
N GLY A 426 -7.69 -16.29 6.03
CA GLY A 426 -7.87 -16.92 7.35
C GLY A 426 -6.63 -17.64 7.91
N LYS A 427 -5.50 -17.69 7.18
CA LYS A 427 -4.23 -18.25 7.65
C LYS A 427 -3.52 -17.23 8.56
N VAL A 428 -4.05 -17.07 9.77
CA VAL A 428 -3.61 -16.07 10.77
C VAL A 428 -2.90 -16.71 11.98
N ARG A 429 -2.58 -17.99 11.88
CA ARG A 429 -1.90 -18.78 12.92
C ARG A 429 -0.47 -19.08 12.61
#